data_fdce0c45ae2869a504da061cc6281ace
#
_entry.id   fdce0c45ae2869a504da061cc6281ace
#
_cell.length_a   1.000
_cell.length_b   1.000
_cell.length_c   1.000
_cell.angle_alpha   90.00
_cell.angle_beta   90.00
_cell.angle_gamma   90.00
#
_symmetry.space_group_name_H-M   'P 1'
#
loop_
_entity.id
_entity.type
_entity.pdbx_description
1 polymer ?
#
loop_
_entity_poly.entity_id
_entity_poly.type
_entity_poly.pdbx_seq_one_letter_code
_entity_poly.pdbx_strand_id
1 'polypeptide(L)'
;MPHIHLEYSNNLELEARPLLKALNAALFESGHVSAINDIKSRAVAQQDFVVGFDEHAQHAYMHGKVSLLTGRTVEVQKQISLLLLDVLKQHVTASAIEVQLCVEILEMNKATYSKQIVSP
;
A
#
# COMPACT_ATOMS: atom_id res chain seq x y z
N MET A 1 -0.69 -11.05 -9.44
CA MET A 1 0.36 -11.37 -8.48
C MET A 1 0.72 -10.24 -7.53
N PRO A 2 0.16 -9.04 -7.63
CA PRO A 2 0.60 -7.96 -6.75
C PRO A 2 0.32 -8.23 -5.28
N HIS A 3 1.25 -7.80 -4.44
CA HIS A 3 1.09 -7.80 -3.00
C HIS A 3 1.23 -6.37 -2.50
N ILE A 4 0.26 -5.91 -1.74
CA ILE A 4 0.31 -4.59 -1.12
C ILE A 4 0.47 -4.79 0.38
N HIS A 5 1.56 -4.27 0.93
CA HIS A 5 1.84 -4.27 2.35
C HIS A 5 1.74 -2.83 2.86
N LEU A 6 0.76 -2.57 3.71
CA LEU A 6 0.56 -1.25 4.29
C LEU A 6 0.94 -1.29 5.77
N GLU A 7 1.87 -0.43 6.15
CA GLU A 7 2.22 -0.20 7.54
C GLU A 7 1.81 1.22 7.90
N TYR A 8 1.30 1.42 9.10
CA TYR A 8 0.92 2.74 9.56
C TYR A 8 1.10 2.87 11.06
N SER A 9 1.34 4.09 11.52
CA SER A 9 1.45 4.37 12.94
C SER A 9 0.08 4.28 13.60
N ASN A 10 0.00 3.64 14.76
CA ASN A 10 -1.29 3.35 15.39
C ASN A 10 -1.98 4.57 16.01
N ASN A 11 -1.36 5.75 15.91
CA ASN A 11 -2.00 7.02 16.28
C ASN A 11 -2.90 7.59 15.18
N LEU A 12 -3.05 6.85 14.07
CA LEU A 12 -4.04 7.15 13.04
C LEU A 12 -5.30 6.35 13.29
N GLU A 13 -6.43 7.03 13.28
CA GLU A 13 -7.73 6.37 13.24
C GLU A 13 -8.06 6.06 11.79
N LEU A 14 -8.08 4.77 11.45
CA LEU A 14 -8.42 4.38 10.10
C LEU A 14 -9.05 2.99 10.12
N GLU A 15 -9.96 2.78 9.18
CA GLU A 15 -10.54 1.47 8.93
C GLU A 15 -9.71 0.76 7.87
N ALA A 16 -8.90 -0.21 8.29
CA ALA A 16 -7.93 -0.85 7.41
C ALA A 16 -8.61 -1.62 6.26
N ARG A 17 -9.65 -2.39 6.56
CA ARG A 17 -10.27 -3.23 5.54
C ARG A 17 -10.89 -2.45 4.39
N PRO A 18 -11.68 -1.39 4.60
CA PRO A 18 -12.15 -0.54 3.51
C PRO A 18 -11.01 0.10 2.70
N LEU A 19 -9.95 0.54 3.38
CA LEU A 19 -8.79 1.11 2.70
C LEU A 19 -8.11 0.08 1.80
N LEU A 20 -7.90 -1.14 2.29
CA LEU A 20 -7.29 -2.21 1.51
C LEU A 20 -8.13 -2.56 0.28
N LYS A 21 -9.46 -2.60 0.43
CA LYS A 21 -10.36 -2.82 -0.71
C LYS A 21 -10.24 -1.69 -1.72
N ALA A 22 -10.13 -0.45 -1.27
CA ALA A 22 -9.98 0.70 -2.16
C ALA A 22 -8.65 0.66 -2.91
N LEU A 23 -7.57 0.25 -2.25
CA LEU A 23 -6.27 0.07 -2.89
C LEU A 23 -6.33 -1.02 -3.97
N ASN A 24 -6.94 -2.15 -3.66
CA ASN A 24 -7.12 -3.24 -4.61
C ASN A 24 -7.95 -2.79 -5.83
N ALA A 25 -9.06 -2.09 -5.59
CA ALA A 25 -9.93 -1.61 -6.66
C ALA A 25 -9.19 -0.63 -7.57
N ALA A 26 -8.45 0.32 -7.00
CA ALA A 26 -7.70 1.30 -7.77
C ALA A 26 -6.62 0.63 -8.64
N LEU A 27 -5.89 -0.33 -8.07
CA LEU A 27 -4.88 -1.05 -8.82
C LEU A 27 -5.48 -1.87 -9.95
N PHE A 28 -6.59 -2.54 -9.71
CA PHE A 28 -7.29 -3.32 -10.73
C PHE A 28 -7.84 -2.42 -11.84
N GLU A 29 -8.49 -1.32 -11.48
CA GLU A 29 -9.08 -0.37 -12.43
C GLU A 29 -8.03 0.35 -13.28
N SER A 30 -6.78 0.36 -12.84
CA SER A 30 -5.68 0.93 -13.63
C SER A 30 -5.42 0.16 -14.93
N GLY A 31 -5.89 -1.08 -15.03
CA GLY A 31 -5.65 -1.94 -16.18
C GLY A 31 -4.33 -2.68 -16.17
N HIS A 32 -3.50 -2.48 -15.14
CA HIS A 32 -2.18 -3.12 -15.05
C HIS A 32 -2.21 -4.51 -14.40
N VAL A 33 -3.37 -4.94 -13.91
CA VAL A 33 -3.56 -6.27 -13.31
C VAL A 33 -4.79 -6.91 -13.94
N SER A 34 -4.65 -8.14 -14.41
CA SER A 34 -5.69 -8.80 -15.21
C SER A 34 -6.85 -9.38 -14.39
N ALA A 35 -6.63 -9.70 -13.12
CA ALA A 35 -7.65 -10.30 -12.27
C ALA A 35 -7.62 -9.69 -10.88
N ILE A 36 -8.79 -9.31 -10.37
CA ILE A 36 -8.90 -8.66 -9.06
C ILE A 36 -8.40 -9.58 -7.93
N ASN A 37 -8.66 -10.87 -8.04
CA ASN A 37 -8.27 -11.83 -7.00
C ASN A 37 -6.76 -12.13 -6.98
N ASP A 38 -6.02 -11.63 -7.95
CA ASP A 38 -4.56 -11.71 -7.93
C ASP A 38 -3.95 -10.71 -6.95
N ILE A 39 -4.69 -9.69 -6.56
CA ILE A 39 -4.21 -8.64 -5.68
C ILE A 39 -4.48 -9.03 -4.23
N LYS A 40 -3.41 -9.22 -3.47
CA LYS A 40 -3.48 -9.48 -2.03
C LYS A 40 -2.93 -8.29 -1.30
N SER A 41 -3.71 -7.75 -0.38
CA SER A 41 -3.30 -6.61 0.43
C SER A 41 -3.51 -6.88 1.90
N ARG A 42 -2.68 -6.27 2.73
CA ARG A 42 -2.70 -6.43 4.19
C ARG A 42 -2.13 -5.20 4.86
N ALA A 43 -2.54 -4.99 6.09
CA ALA A 43 -2.13 -3.83 6.85
C ALA A 43 -1.69 -4.22 8.24
N VAL A 44 -0.69 -3.54 8.75
CA VAL A 44 -0.20 -3.68 10.12
C VAL A 44 -0.13 -2.30 10.77
N ALA A 45 -0.79 -2.14 11.89
CA ALA A 45 -0.65 -0.96 12.72
C ALA A 45 0.62 -1.12 13.56
N GLN A 46 1.55 -0.18 13.43
CA GLN A 46 2.78 -0.18 14.20
C GLN A 46 2.54 0.46 15.55
N GLN A 47 2.85 -0.28 16.60
CA GLN A 47 2.72 0.20 17.96
C GLN A 47 3.99 0.92 18.42
N ASP A 48 5.14 0.35 18.11
CA ASP A 48 6.44 0.92 18.46
C ASP A 48 6.99 1.66 17.24
N PHE A 49 6.82 2.97 17.24
CA PHE A 49 7.30 3.81 16.14
C PHE A 49 7.71 5.18 16.68
N VAL A 50 8.54 5.85 15.92
CA VAL A 50 8.90 7.24 16.18
C VAL A 50 9.12 7.94 14.85
N VAL A 51 8.62 9.17 14.71
CA VAL A 51 8.86 10.02 13.55
C VAL A 51 9.85 11.10 13.95
N GLY A 52 11.08 11.01 13.42
CA GLY A 52 12.16 11.91 13.84
C GLY A 52 12.42 11.79 15.33
N PHE A 53 12.30 12.88 16.06
CA PHE A 53 12.40 12.92 17.51
C PHE A 53 11.05 13.11 18.20
N ASP A 54 9.99 13.01 17.53
CA ASP A 54 8.57 13.20 17.83
C ASP A 54 8.20 13.09 19.33
N GLU A 55 8.66 14.00 20.14
CA GLU A 55 8.47 13.99 21.59
C GLU A 55 7.01 14.25 22.00
N HIS A 56 6.21 14.83 21.09
CA HIS A 56 4.82 15.20 21.35
C HIS A 56 3.81 14.37 20.60
N ALA A 57 4.25 13.30 19.91
CA ALA A 57 3.42 12.40 19.15
C ALA A 57 2.46 13.11 18.18
N GLN A 58 2.95 14.16 17.52
CA GLN A 58 2.16 14.97 16.58
C GLN A 58 2.38 14.59 15.13
N HIS A 59 3.00 13.44 14.89
CA HIS A 59 3.31 12.95 13.57
C HIS A 59 2.83 11.50 13.41
N ALA A 60 2.31 11.22 12.23
CA ALA A 60 1.89 9.88 11.85
C ALA A 60 2.42 9.57 10.46
N TYR A 61 2.35 8.31 10.07
CA TYR A 61 2.74 7.91 8.73
C TYR A 61 1.93 6.72 8.25
N MET A 62 1.87 6.60 6.93
CA MET A 62 1.45 5.40 6.23
C MET A 62 2.49 5.09 5.17
N HIS A 63 2.88 3.82 5.06
CA HIS A 63 3.87 3.38 4.10
C HIS A 63 3.34 2.12 3.39
N GLY A 64 3.03 2.26 2.11
CA GLY A 64 2.60 1.15 1.26
C GLY A 64 3.76 0.63 0.43
N LYS A 65 4.00 -0.67 0.50
CA LYS A 65 4.96 -1.38 -0.35
C LYS A 65 4.17 -2.22 -1.32
N VAL A 66 4.33 -1.96 -2.61
CA VAL A 66 3.62 -2.66 -3.67
C VAL A 66 4.60 -3.54 -4.40
N SER A 67 4.48 -4.85 -4.22
CA SER A 67 5.36 -5.82 -4.87
C SER A 67 4.73 -6.29 -6.16
N LEU A 68 5.43 -6.08 -7.27
CA LEU A 68 5.00 -6.43 -8.62
C LEU A 68 6.05 -7.32 -9.27
N LEU A 69 5.60 -8.23 -10.13
CA LEU A 69 6.53 -9.02 -10.93
C LEU A 69 7.32 -8.12 -11.86
N THR A 70 8.58 -8.47 -12.12
CA THR A 70 9.43 -7.78 -13.08
C THR A 70 8.78 -7.72 -14.46
N GLY A 71 9.07 -6.67 -15.22
CA GLY A 71 8.59 -6.51 -16.60
C GLY A 71 7.85 -5.21 -16.86
N ARG A 72 7.40 -4.49 -15.83
CA ARG A 72 6.79 -3.18 -16.02
C ARG A 72 7.85 -2.10 -16.12
N THR A 73 7.58 -1.09 -16.95
CA THR A 73 8.48 0.05 -17.09
C THR A 73 8.47 0.92 -15.82
N VAL A 74 9.50 1.74 -15.67
CA VAL A 74 9.55 2.72 -14.56
C VAL A 74 8.36 3.67 -14.61
N GLU A 75 7.94 4.07 -15.81
CA GLU A 75 6.79 4.96 -15.98
C GLU A 75 5.50 4.32 -15.45
N VAL A 76 5.28 3.05 -15.75
CA VAL A 76 4.10 2.31 -15.25
C VAL A 76 4.18 2.15 -13.73
N GLN A 77 5.36 1.81 -13.20
CA GLN A 77 5.56 1.71 -11.76
C GLN A 77 5.26 3.04 -11.07
N LYS A 78 5.71 4.15 -11.66
CA LYS A 78 5.43 5.49 -11.12
C LYS A 78 3.94 5.80 -11.13
N GLN A 79 3.25 5.49 -12.21
CA GLN A 79 1.80 5.67 -12.30
C GLN A 79 1.07 4.90 -11.20
N ILE A 80 1.47 3.66 -10.95
CA ILE A 80 0.87 2.83 -9.90
C ILE A 80 1.13 3.45 -8.53
N SER A 81 2.36 3.88 -8.25
CA SER A 81 2.69 4.46 -6.95
C SER A 81 1.88 5.73 -6.67
N LEU A 82 1.74 6.60 -7.68
CA LEU A 82 0.97 7.84 -7.55
C LEU A 82 -0.53 7.57 -7.38
N LEU A 83 -1.04 6.59 -8.11
CA LEU A 83 -2.45 6.19 -8.02
C LEU A 83 -2.78 5.70 -6.61
N LEU A 84 -1.94 4.85 -6.05
CA LEU A 84 -2.18 4.31 -4.71
C LEU A 84 -1.91 5.35 -3.61
N LEU A 85 -0.96 6.25 -3.84
CA LEU A 85 -0.75 7.38 -2.93
C LEU A 85 -2.01 8.25 -2.83
N ASP A 86 -2.67 8.48 -3.94
CA ASP A 86 -3.92 9.26 -3.96
C ASP A 86 -5.03 8.56 -3.17
N VAL A 87 -5.11 7.23 -3.26
CA VAL A 87 -6.07 6.45 -2.45
C VAL A 87 -5.79 6.62 -0.96
N LEU A 88 -4.53 6.55 -0.54
CA LEU A 88 -4.17 6.78 0.85
C LEU A 88 -4.60 8.17 1.29
N LYS A 89 -4.34 9.18 0.45
CA LYS A 89 -4.70 10.56 0.75
C LYS A 89 -6.21 10.73 0.96
N GLN A 90 -7.02 10.05 0.15
CA GLN A 90 -8.48 10.13 0.25
C GLN A 90 -9.02 9.50 1.54
N HIS A 91 -8.29 8.57 2.14
CA HIS A 91 -8.71 7.85 3.34
C HIS A 91 -8.15 8.45 4.63
N VAL A 92 -7.29 9.44 4.54
CA VAL A 92 -6.78 10.16 5.71
C VAL A 92 -7.68 11.34 5.96
N THR A 93 -8.44 11.30 7.05
CA THR A 93 -9.28 12.42 7.45
C THR A 93 -8.42 13.55 8.01
N ALA A 94 -8.91 14.79 7.87
CA ALA A 94 -8.23 15.93 8.45
C ALA A 94 -8.03 15.69 9.95
N SER A 95 -6.78 15.80 10.37
CA SER A 95 -6.33 15.47 11.71
C SER A 95 -5.55 16.64 12.28
N ALA A 96 -5.47 16.72 13.61
CA ALA A 96 -4.63 17.71 14.28
C ALA A 96 -3.14 17.37 14.16
N ILE A 97 -2.80 16.20 13.66
CA ILE A 97 -1.42 15.76 13.51
C ILE A 97 -1.05 15.69 12.03
N GLU A 98 0.24 15.88 11.76
CA GLU A 98 0.79 15.77 10.41
C GLU A 98 0.92 14.30 10.02
N VAL A 99 0.53 13.95 8.80
CA VAL A 99 0.60 12.57 8.31
C VAL A 99 1.47 12.53 7.06
N GLN A 100 2.49 11.70 7.09
CA GLN A 100 3.31 11.42 5.92
C GLN A 100 2.80 10.18 5.21
N LEU A 101 2.55 10.30 3.91
CA LEU A 101 2.06 9.20 3.09
C LEU A 101 3.15 8.79 2.11
N CYS A 102 3.48 7.52 2.09
CA CYS A 102 4.53 6.97 1.22
C CYS A 102 4.02 5.72 0.50
N VAL A 103 4.36 5.60 -0.77
CA VAL A 103 4.15 4.38 -1.54
C VAL A 103 5.41 4.10 -2.34
N GLU A 104 5.90 2.87 -2.27
CA GLU A 104 7.05 2.44 -3.07
C GLU A 104 6.69 1.16 -3.82
N ILE A 105 7.34 0.98 -4.98
CA ILE A 105 7.19 -0.21 -5.79
C ILE A 105 8.41 -1.09 -5.60
N LEU A 106 8.18 -2.36 -5.30
CA LEU A 106 9.22 -3.37 -5.19
C LEU A 106 9.02 -4.39 -6.31
N GLU A 107 10.11 -4.82 -6.92
CA GLU A 107 10.05 -5.82 -7.97
C GLU A 107 10.29 -7.21 -7.41
N MET A 108 9.39 -8.16 -7.75
CA MET A 108 9.59 -9.57 -7.49
C MET A 108 10.15 -10.21 -8.75
N ASN A 109 11.24 -10.95 -8.61
CA ASN A 109 11.85 -11.63 -9.76
C ASN A 109 10.89 -12.68 -10.31
N LYS A 110 10.40 -12.46 -11.52
CA LYS A 110 9.46 -13.35 -12.19
C LYS A 110 9.99 -14.77 -12.33
N ALA A 111 11.30 -14.93 -12.50
CA ALA A 111 11.92 -16.23 -12.68
C ALA A 111 11.89 -17.09 -11.41
N THR A 112 11.77 -16.49 -10.25
CA THR A 112 11.81 -17.20 -8.97
C THR A 112 10.52 -17.11 -8.17
N TYR A 113 9.52 -16.35 -8.65
CA TYR A 113 8.24 -16.25 -7.99
C TYR A 113 7.39 -17.48 -8.30
N SER A 114 6.96 -18.17 -7.26
CA SER A 114 6.13 -19.37 -7.40
C SER A 114 4.75 -19.13 -6.81
N LYS A 115 3.72 -19.54 -7.52
CA LYS A 115 2.33 -19.40 -7.11
C LYS A 115 1.55 -20.63 -7.50
N GLN A 116 0.67 -21.07 -6.60
CA GLN A 116 -0.26 -22.16 -6.89
C GLN A 116 -1.59 -21.85 -6.22
N ILE A 117 -2.69 -22.15 -6.92
CA ILE A 117 -4.04 -22.02 -6.38
C ILE A 117 -4.50 -23.41 -5.98
N VAL A 118 -4.97 -23.54 -4.75
CA VAL A 118 -5.57 -24.79 -4.25
C VAL A 118 -7.04 -24.52 -4.06
N SER A 119 -7.86 -25.34 -4.74
CA SER A 119 -9.32 -25.21 -4.69
C SER A 119 -9.93 -26.32 -3.85
N PRO A 120 -11.13 -26.09 -3.24
CA PRO A 120 -11.84 -27.11 -2.48
C PRO A 120 -12.30 -28.28 -3.35
#